data_a5c941af269cd8409168d99672d3f782
#
_entry.id   a5c941af269cd8409168d99672d3f782
#
_cell.length_a   1.000
_cell.length_b   1.000
_cell.length_c   1.000
_cell.angle_alpha   90.00
_cell.angle_beta   90.00
_cell.angle_gamma   90.00
#
_symmetry.space_group_name_H-M   'P 1'
#
loop_
_entity.id
_entity.type
_entity.pdbx_description
1 polymer ?
#
loop_
_entity_poly.entity_id
_entity_poly.type
_entity_poly.pdbx_seq_one_letter_code
_entity_poly.pdbx_strand_id
1 'polypeptide(L)'
;MTTFVKEKSETIVEGVGVLKKAMIADYGDWTDKGCEIALKMWDEYADGFSVSYNKKYVKIVTNNSVSAFIVAVDDDKKFKKGDILKPAGYNAPARNFARGNVFDGGYEIRWTGA
;
A
#
# COMPACT_ATOMS: atom_id res chain seq x y z
N MET A 1 -6.89 13.82 0.89
CA MET A 1 -5.72 13.91 1.79
C MET A 1 -4.88 12.66 1.67
N THR A 2 -3.57 12.78 1.76
CA THR A 2 -2.64 11.65 1.66
C THR A 2 -1.75 11.62 2.89
N THR A 3 -1.15 10.47 3.16
CA THR A 3 -0.14 10.32 4.21
C THR A 3 1.23 10.23 3.55
N PHE A 4 2.14 11.09 3.98
CA PHE A 4 3.51 11.09 3.48
C PHE A 4 4.34 10.08 4.27
N VAL A 5 5.03 9.19 3.56
CA VAL A 5 5.89 8.16 4.15
C VAL A 5 7.34 8.54 3.94
N LYS A 6 8.04 8.85 5.04
CA LYS A 6 9.47 9.20 5.01
C LYS A 6 10.37 7.98 5.15
N GLU A 7 9.89 6.93 5.79
CA GLU A 7 10.68 5.78 6.17
C GLU A 7 11.22 5.04 4.95
N LYS A 8 12.49 4.69 5.01
CA LYS A 8 13.14 3.78 4.08
C LYS A 8 13.04 2.37 4.65
N SER A 9 12.98 1.38 3.78
CA SER A 9 12.91 -0.02 4.18
C SER A 9 14.04 -0.80 3.55
N GLU A 10 14.51 -1.84 4.23
CA GLU A 10 15.60 -2.68 3.74
C GLU A 10 15.11 -3.92 3.00
N THR A 11 13.87 -4.34 3.28
CA THR A 11 13.25 -5.51 2.65
C THR A 11 11.85 -5.18 2.16
N ILE A 12 11.34 -6.01 1.24
CA ILE A 12 9.96 -5.88 0.74
C ILE A 12 8.96 -6.07 1.90
N VAL A 13 9.18 -7.05 2.75
CA VAL A 13 8.28 -7.33 3.88
C VAL A 13 8.20 -6.13 4.81
N GLU A 14 9.33 -5.52 5.11
CA GLU A 14 9.40 -4.32 5.94
C GLU A 14 8.69 -3.15 5.25
N GLY A 15 8.94 -2.98 3.95
CA GLY A 15 8.29 -1.93 3.16
C GLY A 15 6.78 -2.09 3.08
N VAL A 16 6.28 -3.30 2.96
CA VAL A 16 4.85 -3.60 3.01
C VAL A 16 4.25 -3.22 4.36
N GLY A 17 4.97 -3.51 5.44
CA GLY A 17 4.54 -3.14 6.79
C GLY A 17 4.42 -1.64 6.98
N VAL A 18 5.40 -0.89 6.49
CA VAL A 18 5.39 0.59 6.52
C VAL A 18 4.23 1.14 5.71
N LEU A 19 4.02 0.61 4.50
CA LEU A 19 2.93 1.03 3.62
C LEU A 19 1.56 0.76 4.27
N LYS A 20 1.36 -0.42 4.80
CA LYS A 20 0.13 -0.80 5.50
C LYS A 20 -0.16 0.14 6.67
N LYS A 21 0.85 0.41 7.48
CA LYS A 21 0.72 1.29 8.64
C LYS A 21 0.32 2.71 8.21
N ALA A 22 0.92 3.20 7.13
CA ALA A 22 0.60 4.52 6.59
C ALA A 22 -0.84 4.59 6.07
N MET A 23 -1.31 3.55 5.39
CA MET A 23 -2.69 3.48 4.91
C MET A 23 -3.69 3.46 6.06
N ILE A 24 -3.41 2.71 7.12
CA ILE A 24 -4.26 2.65 8.31
C ILE A 24 -4.32 4.02 8.99
N ALA A 25 -3.19 4.71 9.11
CA ALA A 25 -3.13 6.06 9.67
C ALA A 25 -3.91 7.06 8.81
N ASP A 26 -3.82 6.95 7.49
CA ASP A 26 -4.55 7.81 6.56
C ASP A 26 -6.07 7.63 6.73
N TYR A 27 -6.53 6.40 6.85
CA TYR A 27 -7.94 6.12 7.13
C TYR A 27 -8.35 6.74 8.46
N GLY A 28 -7.50 6.65 9.47
CA GLY A 28 -7.75 7.24 10.79
C GLY A 28 -7.93 8.76 10.77
N ASP A 29 -7.28 9.45 9.83
CA ASP A 29 -7.44 10.90 9.67
C ASP A 29 -8.85 11.28 9.19
N TRP A 30 -9.55 10.36 8.55
CA TRP A 30 -10.94 10.54 8.11
C TRP A 30 -11.96 10.04 9.13
N THR A 31 -11.49 9.42 10.20
CA THR A 31 -12.34 8.78 11.20
C THR A 31 -12.76 9.78 12.26
N ASP A 32 -14.06 9.85 12.55
CA ASP A 32 -14.57 10.60 13.70
C ASP A 32 -14.30 9.79 14.96
N LYS A 33 -13.27 10.19 15.71
CA LYS A 33 -12.80 9.48 16.91
C LYS A 33 -13.75 9.57 18.10
N GLY A 34 -14.75 10.45 18.01
CA GLY A 34 -15.82 10.53 18.99
C GLY A 34 -17.00 9.61 18.69
N CYS A 35 -16.97 8.87 17.60
CA CYS A 35 -18.05 7.99 17.15
C CYS A 35 -17.63 6.53 17.25
N GLU A 36 -18.34 5.72 18.04
CA GLU A 36 -18.01 4.30 18.23
C GLU A 36 -18.09 3.51 16.91
N ILE A 37 -19.08 3.82 16.07
CA ILE A 37 -19.26 3.14 14.80
C ILE A 37 -18.08 3.44 13.87
N ALA A 38 -17.63 4.70 13.83
CA ALA A 38 -16.48 5.09 13.02
C ALA A 38 -15.18 4.44 13.50
N LEU A 39 -14.98 4.36 14.80
CA LEU A 39 -13.82 3.67 15.38
C LEU A 39 -13.83 2.18 15.03
N LYS A 40 -15.00 1.55 15.08
CA LYS A 40 -15.14 0.15 14.70
C LYS A 40 -14.83 -0.07 13.23
N MET A 41 -15.27 0.83 12.35
CA MET A 41 -14.95 0.77 10.92
C MET A 41 -13.46 0.92 10.68
N TRP A 42 -12.77 1.74 11.48
CA TRP A 42 -11.32 1.89 11.39
C TRP A 42 -10.62 0.59 11.77
N ASP A 43 -11.04 -0.06 12.85
CA ASP A 43 -10.51 -1.37 13.25
C ASP A 43 -10.74 -2.43 12.17
N GLU A 44 -11.94 -2.46 11.59
CA GLU A 44 -12.28 -3.40 10.53
C GLU A 44 -11.42 -3.16 9.28
N TYR A 45 -11.16 -1.90 8.94
CA TYR A 45 -10.27 -1.55 7.85
C TYR A 45 -8.85 -2.09 8.11
N ALA A 46 -8.32 -1.88 9.30
CA ALA A 46 -6.99 -2.35 9.67
C ALA A 46 -6.88 -3.89 9.60
N ASP A 47 -7.96 -4.59 9.98
CA ASP A 47 -8.01 -6.06 9.96
C ASP A 47 -8.28 -6.62 8.57
N GLY A 48 -8.74 -5.79 7.64
CA GLY A 48 -9.12 -6.22 6.29
C GLY A 48 -7.98 -6.32 5.29
N PHE A 49 -6.74 -6.15 5.72
CA PHE A 49 -5.58 -6.26 4.83
C PHE A 49 -5.22 -7.72 4.57
N SER A 50 -4.94 -8.02 3.30
CA SER A 50 -4.40 -9.29 2.87
C SER A 50 -3.25 -9.01 1.90
N VAL A 51 -2.12 -9.68 2.11
CA VAL A 51 -0.93 -9.48 1.28
C VAL A 51 -0.52 -10.80 0.66
N SER A 52 -0.40 -10.82 -0.67
CA SER A 52 0.06 -11.99 -1.41
C SER A 52 1.44 -11.72 -1.97
N TYR A 53 2.42 -12.52 -1.55
CA TYR A 53 3.80 -12.42 -2.02
C TYR A 53 3.97 -13.34 -3.22
N ASN A 54 3.81 -12.78 -4.42
CA ASN A 54 3.94 -13.53 -5.66
C ASN A 54 5.32 -13.30 -6.28
N LYS A 55 5.65 -14.07 -7.31
CA LYS A 55 7.00 -14.05 -7.90
C LYS A 55 7.39 -12.66 -8.43
N LYS A 56 6.49 -12.01 -9.15
CA LYS A 56 6.79 -10.72 -9.80
C LYS A 56 6.28 -9.52 -9.01
N TYR A 57 5.12 -9.64 -8.40
CA TYR A 57 4.49 -8.56 -7.66
C TYR A 57 4.01 -9.02 -6.29
N VAL A 58 4.13 -8.14 -5.33
CA VAL A 58 3.41 -8.27 -4.05
C VAL A 58 2.08 -7.55 -4.22
N LYS A 59 0.98 -8.23 -3.92
CA LYS A 59 -0.37 -7.71 -4.10
C LYS A 59 -0.96 -7.35 -2.74
N ILE A 60 -1.38 -6.12 -2.58
CA ILE A 60 -1.98 -5.63 -1.33
C ILE A 60 -3.48 -5.44 -1.55
N VAL A 61 -4.28 -6.15 -0.76
CA VAL A 61 -5.74 -6.17 -0.84
C VAL A 61 -6.31 -5.62 0.46
N THR A 62 -7.28 -4.72 0.35
CA THR A 62 -8.02 -4.20 1.50
C THR A 62 -9.51 -4.43 1.25
N ASN A 63 -10.17 -5.19 2.15
CA ASN A 63 -11.61 -5.48 2.05
C ASN A 63 -12.04 -5.95 0.66
N ASN A 64 -11.31 -6.93 0.12
CA ASN A 64 -11.58 -7.54 -1.20
C ASN A 64 -11.28 -6.65 -2.41
N SER A 65 -10.67 -5.49 -2.21
CA SER A 65 -10.24 -4.59 -3.28
C SER A 65 -8.73 -4.50 -3.31
N VAL A 66 -8.13 -4.55 -4.50
CA VAL A 66 -6.68 -4.38 -4.64
C VAL A 66 -6.34 -2.91 -4.45
N SER A 67 -5.42 -2.64 -3.54
CA SER A 67 -4.99 -1.28 -3.22
C SER A 67 -3.68 -0.90 -3.90
N ALA A 68 -2.76 -1.86 -4.02
CA ALA A 68 -1.45 -1.59 -4.62
C ALA A 68 -0.77 -2.88 -5.03
N PHE A 69 0.17 -2.74 -5.97
CA PHE A 69 1.16 -3.77 -6.30
C PHE A 69 2.54 -3.23 -6.01
N ILE A 70 3.44 -4.08 -5.53
CA ILE A 70 4.84 -3.72 -5.32
C ILE A 70 5.70 -4.65 -6.17
N VAL A 71 6.60 -4.08 -6.96
CA VAL A 71 7.51 -4.85 -7.81
C VAL A 71 8.48 -5.63 -6.93
N ALA A 72 8.50 -6.96 -7.09
CA ALA A 72 9.28 -7.86 -6.25
C ALA A 72 10.56 -8.37 -6.93
N VAL A 73 10.82 -7.98 -8.19
CA VAL A 73 11.97 -8.46 -8.97
C VAL A 73 12.89 -7.32 -9.35
N ASP A 74 14.17 -7.65 -9.59
CA ASP A 74 15.21 -6.71 -9.98
C ASP A 74 15.30 -6.52 -11.49
N ASP A 75 14.73 -7.44 -12.26
CA ASP A 75 14.92 -7.53 -13.70
C ASP A 75 13.75 -6.96 -14.52
N ASP A 76 12.89 -6.18 -13.91
CA ASP A 76 11.83 -5.50 -14.65
C ASP A 76 12.46 -4.40 -15.51
N LYS A 77 12.08 -4.34 -16.79
CA LYS A 77 12.67 -3.40 -17.75
C LYS A 77 12.26 -1.94 -17.49
N LYS A 78 11.15 -1.72 -16.81
CA LYS A 78 10.61 -0.39 -16.59
C LYS A 78 10.70 0.06 -15.13
N PHE A 79 10.52 -0.87 -14.19
CA PHE A 79 10.41 -0.55 -12.78
C PHE A 79 11.55 -1.16 -11.99
N LYS A 80 11.87 -0.52 -10.86
CA LYS A 80 12.84 -1.02 -9.89
C LYS A 80 12.14 -1.87 -8.85
N LYS A 81 12.85 -2.80 -8.25
CA LYS A 81 12.36 -3.56 -7.11
C LYS A 81 11.91 -2.59 -6.01
N GLY A 82 10.72 -2.86 -5.47
CA GLY A 82 10.13 -1.99 -4.45
C GLY A 82 9.23 -0.89 -4.99
N ASP A 83 9.17 -0.68 -6.31
CA ASP A 83 8.28 0.32 -6.89
C ASP A 83 6.82 -0.01 -6.59
N ILE A 84 6.07 1.02 -6.20
CA ILE A 84 4.66 0.92 -5.86
C ILE A 84 3.84 1.28 -7.08
N LEU A 85 2.96 0.36 -7.52
CA LEU A 85 2.13 0.53 -8.70
C LEU A 85 0.65 0.56 -8.32
N LYS A 86 -0.09 1.43 -9.02
CA LYS A 86 -1.54 1.47 -8.92
C LYS A 86 -2.14 0.23 -9.58
N PRO A 87 -3.23 -0.36 -9.07
CA PRO A 87 -3.87 -1.48 -9.76
C PRO A 87 -4.59 -1.00 -11.03
N ALA A 88 -4.45 -1.77 -12.09
CA ALA A 88 -5.26 -1.62 -13.31
C ALA A 88 -6.48 -2.56 -13.25
N GLY A 89 -6.36 -3.65 -12.52
CA GLY A 89 -7.40 -4.63 -12.26
C GLY A 89 -7.02 -5.48 -11.06
N TYR A 90 -7.85 -6.46 -10.74
CA TYR A 90 -7.62 -7.28 -9.54
C TYR A 90 -6.29 -8.06 -9.59
N ASN A 91 -5.87 -8.48 -10.78
CA ASN A 91 -4.68 -9.32 -10.92
C ASN A 91 -3.53 -8.63 -11.67
N ALA A 92 -3.67 -7.36 -12.01
CA ALA A 92 -2.64 -6.69 -12.82
C ALA A 92 -2.43 -5.24 -12.38
N PRO A 93 -1.17 -4.81 -12.30
CA PRO A 93 -0.85 -3.40 -12.01
C PRO A 93 -0.95 -2.54 -13.27
N ALA A 94 -1.19 -1.24 -13.07
CA ALA A 94 -1.04 -0.25 -14.12
C ALA A 94 0.46 0.04 -14.30
N ARG A 95 0.96 -0.17 -15.49
CA ARG A 95 2.40 -0.05 -15.78
C ARG A 95 2.76 1.28 -16.45
N ASN A 96 2.06 2.35 -16.12
CA ASN A 96 2.35 3.67 -16.66
C ASN A 96 3.52 4.35 -15.94
N PHE A 97 3.46 4.47 -14.61
CA PHE A 97 4.56 5.02 -13.81
C PHE A 97 4.43 4.54 -12.37
N ALA A 98 5.56 4.51 -11.65
CA ALA A 98 5.58 4.15 -10.24
C ALA A 98 5.07 5.31 -9.37
N ARG A 99 4.35 4.96 -8.31
CA ARG A 99 3.81 5.92 -7.36
C ARG A 99 4.79 6.23 -6.22
N GLY A 100 5.84 5.45 -6.12
CA GLY A 100 6.87 5.57 -5.11
C GLY A 100 7.68 4.29 -5.06
N ASN A 101 8.59 4.21 -4.07
CA ASN A 101 9.41 3.01 -3.86
C ASN A 101 9.55 2.79 -2.36
N VAL A 102 9.28 1.55 -1.90
CA VAL A 102 9.29 1.23 -0.48
C VAL A 102 10.70 1.27 0.13
N PHE A 103 11.74 1.05 -0.67
CA PHE A 103 13.12 1.14 -0.17
C PHE A 103 13.58 2.57 0.01
N ASP A 104 13.12 3.47 -0.87
CA ASP A 104 13.56 4.87 -0.87
C ASP A 104 12.77 5.74 0.10
N GLY A 105 11.55 5.36 0.42
CA GLY A 105 10.64 6.23 1.15
C GLY A 105 10.27 7.45 0.33
N GLY A 106 9.78 8.50 0.98
CA GLY A 106 9.47 9.76 0.31
C GLY A 106 8.30 9.70 -0.65
N TYR A 107 7.30 8.87 -0.37
CA TYR A 107 6.09 8.75 -1.20
C TYR A 107 4.83 9.08 -0.40
N GLU A 108 3.75 9.36 -1.11
CA GLU A 108 2.44 9.59 -0.51
C GLU A 108 1.52 8.41 -0.78
N ILE A 109 0.69 8.08 0.20
CA ILE A 109 -0.26 6.97 0.10
C ILE A 109 -1.61 7.40 0.68
N ARG A 110 -2.68 6.83 0.16
CA ARG A 110 -4.04 7.02 0.68
C ARG A 110 -4.56 5.71 1.25
N TRP A 111 -5.59 5.80 2.10
CA TRP A 111 -6.25 4.59 2.59
C TRP A 111 -6.88 3.76 1.47
N THR A 112 -7.15 4.35 0.32
CA THR A 112 -7.64 3.66 -0.88
C THR A 112 -6.51 2.98 -1.67
N GLY A 113 -5.27 3.23 -1.33
CA GLY A 113 -4.09 2.63 -1.97
C GLY A 113 -3.30 3.60 -2.83
N ALA A 114 -2.58 3.02 -3.76
CA ALA A 114 -1.72 3.79 -4.65
C ALA A 114 -2.48 4.40 -5.82
#